data_fa5c75f0faa6fac7ee3eeba02ba02c5a
#
_entry.id   fa5c75f0faa6fac7ee3eeba02ba02c5a
#
_cell.length_a   1.000
_cell.length_b   1.000
_cell.length_c   1.000
_cell.angle_alpha   90.00
_cell.angle_beta   90.00
_cell.angle_gamma   90.00
#
_symmetry.space_group_name_H-M   'P 1'
#
loop_
_entity.id
_entity.type
_entity.pdbx_description
1 polymer ?
#
loop_
_entity_poly.entity_id
_entity_poly.type
_entity_poly.pdbx_seq_one_letter_code
_entity_poly.pdbx_strand_id
1 'polypeptide(L)'
;ISTGFLGSEQQVDIVLDFIRHFKTDRNFVIVDPVMGDYGKLYRTYTKEMCDKMKELVHYADIITPNLTELCTLLDAPYPENGASIEELKEMCGKLAERGPKHIVVTGIHFNQTQIANFIYNKGEDFQIVMVDRIGGDRSGTGDVIAAIIAGMYLNGHSLYESVKKAADYVSKCIRYCEENEVPSYWGLCFEMFMKDLTEEA
;
A
#
# COMPACT_ATOMS: atom_id res chain seq x y z
N ILE A 1 -14.33 -3.60 -2.16
CA ILE A 1 -13.68 -3.80 -3.48
C ILE A 1 -12.19 -3.56 -3.27
N SER A 2 -11.34 -4.54 -3.57
CA SER A 2 -9.89 -4.43 -3.45
C SER A 2 -9.22 -4.65 -4.80
N THR A 3 -8.23 -3.83 -5.14
CA THR A 3 -7.43 -3.98 -6.36
C THR A 3 -5.94 -3.93 -6.02
N GLY A 4 -5.13 -4.66 -6.77
CA GLY A 4 -3.68 -4.65 -6.70
C GLY A 4 -3.07 -4.45 -8.09
N PHE A 5 -2.04 -5.23 -8.43
CA PHE A 5 -1.36 -5.12 -9.73
C PHE A 5 -2.31 -5.31 -10.91
N LEU A 6 -2.28 -4.36 -11.84
CA LEU A 6 -3.00 -4.41 -13.12
C LEU A 6 -1.98 -4.32 -14.26
N GLY A 7 -2.02 -5.27 -15.18
CA GLY A 7 -0.99 -5.44 -16.20
C GLY A 7 -1.30 -4.77 -17.55
N SER A 8 -2.45 -4.10 -17.70
CA SER A 8 -2.81 -3.41 -18.92
C SER A 8 -3.87 -2.32 -18.69
N GLU A 9 -3.91 -1.32 -19.58
CA GLU A 9 -4.94 -0.28 -19.56
C GLU A 9 -6.35 -0.86 -19.60
N GLN A 10 -6.56 -1.91 -20.42
CA GLN A 10 -7.84 -2.59 -20.51
C GLN A 10 -8.29 -3.16 -19.15
N GLN A 11 -7.36 -3.72 -18.36
CA GLN A 11 -7.70 -4.20 -17.01
C GLN A 11 -8.12 -3.05 -16.11
N VAL A 12 -7.44 -1.91 -16.17
CA VAL A 12 -7.82 -0.71 -15.40
C VAL A 12 -9.22 -0.24 -15.81
N ASP A 13 -9.53 -0.20 -17.11
CA ASP A 13 -10.86 0.19 -17.61
C ASP A 13 -11.97 -0.76 -17.11
N ILE A 14 -11.72 -2.08 -17.11
CA ILE A 14 -12.66 -3.07 -16.57
C ILE A 14 -12.90 -2.85 -15.08
N VAL A 15 -11.83 -2.59 -14.31
CA VAL A 15 -11.94 -2.34 -12.86
C VAL A 15 -12.68 -1.03 -12.59
N LEU A 16 -12.40 0.02 -13.35
CA LEU A 16 -13.10 1.30 -13.26
C LEU A 16 -14.61 1.13 -13.52
N ASP A 17 -14.96 0.40 -14.59
CA ASP A 17 -16.36 0.12 -14.91
C ASP A 17 -17.04 -0.70 -13.81
N PHE A 18 -16.35 -1.71 -13.27
CA PHE A 18 -16.83 -2.49 -12.12
C PHE A 18 -17.09 -1.59 -10.90
N ILE A 19 -16.14 -0.72 -10.54
CA ILE A 19 -16.29 0.20 -9.41
C ILE A 19 -17.49 1.13 -9.62
N ARG A 20 -17.62 1.72 -10.80
CA ARG A 20 -18.75 2.62 -11.14
C ARG A 20 -20.10 1.94 -10.99
N HIS A 21 -20.20 0.65 -11.29
CA HIS A 21 -21.45 -0.11 -11.19
C HIS A 21 -21.75 -0.61 -9.77
N PHE A 22 -20.73 -0.99 -9.02
CA PHE A 22 -20.91 -1.73 -7.76
C PHE A 22 -20.56 -0.95 -6.50
N LYS A 23 -19.90 0.23 -6.61
CA LYS A 23 -19.64 1.07 -5.44
C LYS A 23 -20.95 1.66 -4.92
N THR A 24 -21.15 1.51 -3.61
CA THR A 24 -22.32 2.03 -2.87
C THR A 24 -21.83 2.59 -1.53
N ASP A 25 -22.72 3.21 -0.76
CA ASP A 25 -22.41 3.70 0.60
C ASP A 25 -22.14 2.56 1.61
N ARG A 26 -22.39 1.30 1.23
CA ARG A 26 -22.21 0.12 2.09
C ARG A 26 -20.93 -0.65 1.83
N ASN A 27 -20.15 -0.24 0.86
CA ASN A 27 -18.84 -0.84 0.57
C ASN A 27 -17.78 0.26 0.41
N PHE A 28 -16.52 -0.11 0.55
CA PHE A 28 -15.41 0.79 0.26
C PHE A 28 -14.49 0.20 -0.81
N VAL A 29 -13.71 1.07 -1.42
CA VAL A 29 -12.72 0.71 -2.44
C VAL A 29 -11.34 0.95 -1.87
N ILE A 30 -10.52 -0.11 -1.82
CA ILE A 30 -9.10 -0.03 -1.52
C ILE A 30 -8.31 -0.30 -2.79
N VAL A 31 -7.39 0.59 -3.11
CA VAL A 31 -6.51 0.47 -4.28
C VAL A 31 -5.06 0.41 -3.81
N ASP A 32 -4.40 -0.70 -4.09
CA ASP A 32 -2.95 -0.78 -4.05
C ASP A 32 -2.43 -0.39 -5.44
N PRO A 33 -1.86 0.84 -5.61
CA PRO A 33 -1.57 1.39 -6.92
C PRO A 33 -0.21 0.92 -7.44
N VAL A 34 -0.04 -0.40 -7.55
CA VAL A 34 1.23 -1.05 -7.91
C VAL A 34 1.72 -0.60 -9.27
N MET A 35 2.74 0.27 -9.30
CA MET A 35 3.34 0.82 -10.52
C MET A 35 4.85 0.71 -10.58
N GLY A 36 5.53 0.68 -9.44
CA GLY A 36 6.99 0.70 -9.39
C GLY A 36 7.54 0.72 -7.98
N ASP A 37 8.87 0.71 -7.87
CA ASP A 37 9.57 0.81 -6.59
C ASP A 37 10.96 1.46 -6.78
N TYR A 38 11.55 2.00 -5.70
CA TYR A 38 12.87 2.66 -5.68
C TYR A 38 13.05 3.72 -6.77
N GLY A 39 12.02 4.53 -7.01
CA GLY A 39 12.01 5.60 -8.01
C GLY A 39 11.91 5.13 -9.46
N LYS A 40 11.59 3.83 -9.70
CA LYS A 40 11.52 3.24 -11.04
C LYS A 40 10.19 2.56 -11.26
N LEU A 41 9.57 2.83 -12.41
CA LEU A 41 8.38 2.10 -12.84
C LEU A 41 8.73 0.67 -13.27
N TYR A 42 7.80 -0.25 -13.04
CA TYR A 42 7.89 -1.59 -13.59
C TYR A 42 7.78 -1.57 -15.13
N ARG A 43 8.36 -2.55 -15.81
CA ARG A 43 8.41 -2.60 -17.28
C ARG A 43 7.03 -2.57 -17.98
N THR A 44 6.00 -3.00 -17.29
CA THR A 44 4.62 -3.02 -17.78
C THR A 44 3.93 -1.67 -17.66
N TYR A 45 4.49 -0.72 -16.89
CA TYR A 45 3.88 0.57 -16.66
C TYR A 45 4.44 1.62 -17.61
N THR A 46 3.61 2.02 -18.57
CA THR A 46 3.81 3.19 -19.44
C THR A 46 3.22 4.43 -18.77
N LYS A 47 3.44 5.59 -19.40
CA LYS A 47 2.82 6.83 -18.93
C LYS A 47 1.29 6.73 -18.98
N GLU A 48 0.74 6.13 -20.02
CA GLU A 48 -0.70 5.90 -20.19
C GLU A 48 -1.26 5.03 -19.05
N MET A 49 -0.54 3.97 -18.67
CA MET A 49 -0.90 3.13 -17.51
C MET A 49 -0.90 3.94 -16.20
N CYS A 50 0.10 4.81 -16.00
CA CYS A 50 0.15 5.66 -14.81
C CYS A 50 -1.03 6.64 -14.77
N ASP A 51 -1.39 7.24 -15.90
CA ASP A 51 -2.52 8.16 -16.00
C ASP A 51 -3.85 7.43 -15.73
N LYS A 52 -4.02 6.21 -16.20
CA LYS A 52 -5.15 5.34 -15.89
C LYS A 52 -5.20 4.97 -14.39
N MET A 53 -4.05 4.69 -13.76
CA MET A 53 -3.98 4.42 -12.32
C MET A 53 -4.41 5.65 -11.51
N LYS A 54 -4.05 6.88 -11.93
CA LYS A 54 -4.54 8.12 -11.29
C LYS A 54 -6.07 8.22 -11.35
N GLU A 55 -6.68 7.82 -12.47
CA GLU A 55 -8.13 7.77 -12.59
C GLU A 55 -8.73 6.74 -11.62
N LEU A 56 -8.13 5.55 -11.50
CA LEU A 56 -8.58 4.51 -10.56
C LEU A 56 -8.51 4.99 -9.11
N VAL A 57 -7.41 5.62 -8.72
CA VAL A 57 -7.19 6.18 -7.37
C VAL A 57 -8.25 7.23 -7.01
N HIS A 58 -8.77 7.98 -7.97
CA HIS A 58 -9.85 8.93 -7.73
C HIS A 58 -11.11 8.29 -7.12
N TYR A 59 -11.39 7.02 -7.42
CA TYR A 59 -12.54 6.29 -6.89
C TYR A 59 -12.26 5.55 -5.58
N ALA A 60 -11.00 5.56 -5.12
CA ALA A 60 -10.61 4.85 -3.90
C ALA A 60 -11.04 5.60 -2.64
N ASP A 61 -11.42 4.85 -1.62
CA ASP A 61 -11.58 5.36 -0.25
C ASP A 61 -10.25 5.25 0.51
N ILE A 62 -9.50 4.16 0.28
CA ILE A 62 -8.18 3.89 0.86
C ILE A 62 -7.20 3.58 -0.27
N ILE A 63 -5.98 4.07 -0.18
CA ILE A 63 -4.87 3.68 -1.05
C ILE A 63 -3.62 3.33 -0.24
N THR A 64 -2.80 2.41 -0.79
CA THR A 64 -1.60 1.89 -0.10
C THR A 64 -0.30 2.09 -0.89
N PRO A 65 -0.03 3.29 -1.45
CA PRO A 65 1.16 3.50 -2.28
C PRO A 65 2.46 3.36 -1.48
N ASN A 66 3.52 2.88 -2.14
CA ASN A 66 4.88 3.16 -1.70
C ASN A 66 5.31 4.59 -2.12
N LEU A 67 6.53 5.02 -1.75
CA LEU A 67 7.00 6.37 -2.05
C LEU A 67 7.12 6.64 -3.56
N THR A 68 7.50 5.65 -4.37
CA THR A 68 7.58 5.76 -5.83
C THR A 68 6.21 5.99 -6.45
N GLU A 69 5.24 5.24 -5.98
CA GLU A 69 3.85 5.32 -6.42
C GLU A 69 3.21 6.64 -6.00
N LEU A 70 3.45 7.08 -4.76
CA LEU A 70 3.00 8.40 -4.29
C LEU A 70 3.55 9.53 -5.17
N CYS A 71 4.84 9.50 -5.50
CA CYS A 71 5.45 10.45 -6.41
C CYS A 71 4.84 10.38 -7.81
N THR A 72 4.65 9.17 -8.36
CA THR A 72 4.08 8.94 -9.68
C THR A 72 2.64 9.46 -9.79
N LEU A 73 1.81 9.20 -8.77
CA LEU A 73 0.44 9.69 -8.71
C LEU A 73 0.35 11.23 -8.68
N LEU A 74 1.37 11.87 -8.14
CA LEU A 74 1.45 13.34 -8.05
C LEU A 74 2.21 14.01 -9.19
N ASP A 75 2.82 13.25 -10.10
CA ASP A 75 3.78 13.75 -11.10
C ASP A 75 4.96 14.48 -10.45
N ALA A 76 5.36 14.04 -9.25
CA ALA A 76 6.46 14.60 -8.48
C ALA A 76 7.76 13.81 -8.69
N PRO A 77 8.93 14.46 -8.61
CA PRO A 77 10.20 13.76 -8.66
C PRO A 77 10.36 12.85 -7.42
N TYR A 78 10.98 11.68 -7.63
CA TYR A 78 11.31 10.77 -6.53
C TYR A 78 12.48 11.34 -5.70
N PRO A 79 12.33 11.48 -4.37
CA PRO A 79 13.41 11.99 -3.52
C PRO A 79 14.42 10.87 -3.22
N GLU A 80 15.59 10.92 -3.84
CA GLU A 80 16.64 9.87 -3.70
C GLU A 80 17.12 9.67 -2.25
N ASN A 81 17.01 10.68 -1.42
CA ASN A 81 17.39 10.64 0.00
C ASN A 81 16.22 10.32 0.95
N GLY A 82 15.09 9.87 0.39
CA GLY A 82 13.84 9.71 1.14
C GLY A 82 13.07 11.02 1.30
N ALA A 83 11.88 10.95 1.86
CA ALA A 83 11.02 12.10 2.14
C ALA A 83 10.91 12.33 3.66
N SER A 84 10.92 13.59 4.06
CA SER A 84 10.61 13.99 5.45
C SER A 84 9.13 13.76 5.77
N ILE A 85 8.79 13.76 7.05
CA ILE A 85 7.40 13.64 7.52
C ILE A 85 6.55 14.78 6.96
N GLU A 86 7.09 16.00 6.93
CA GLU A 86 6.41 17.18 6.42
C GLU A 86 6.13 17.07 4.92
N GLU A 87 7.09 16.59 4.14
CA GLU A 87 6.92 16.35 2.71
C GLU A 87 5.87 15.26 2.46
N LEU A 88 5.90 14.15 3.20
CA LEU A 88 4.90 13.09 3.10
C LEU A 88 3.49 13.61 3.42
N LYS A 89 3.37 14.44 4.48
CA LYS A 89 2.09 15.05 4.86
C LYS A 89 1.56 15.96 3.75
N GLU A 90 2.42 16.80 3.15
CA GLU A 90 2.05 17.66 2.05
C GLU A 90 1.63 16.86 0.80
N MET A 91 2.39 15.83 0.45
CA MET A 91 2.11 14.96 -0.70
C MET A 91 0.78 14.21 -0.50
N CYS A 92 0.56 13.61 0.66
CA CYS A 92 -0.71 12.94 0.98
C CYS A 92 -1.88 13.93 0.96
N GLY A 93 -1.71 15.14 1.48
CA GLY A 93 -2.72 16.19 1.42
C GLY A 93 -3.13 16.52 -0.02
N LYS A 94 -2.14 16.74 -0.91
CA LYS A 94 -2.41 16.98 -2.34
C LYS A 94 -3.12 15.81 -3.02
N LEU A 95 -2.74 14.57 -2.67
CA LEU A 95 -3.37 13.39 -3.25
C LEU A 95 -4.79 13.17 -2.72
N ALA A 96 -5.05 13.48 -1.45
CA ALA A 96 -6.38 13.40 -0.85
C ALA A 96 -7.39 14.39 -1.47
N GLU A 97 -6.93 15.49 -2.07
CA GLU A 97 -7.79 16.38 -2.85
C GLU A 97 -8.25 15.76 -4.20
N ARG A 98 -7.58 14.66 -4.63
CA ARG A 98 -7.89 13.96 -5.88
C ARG A 98 -8.84 12.77 -5.71
N GLY A 99 -9.26 12.43 -4.47
CA GLY A 99 -10.24 11.36 -4.25
C GLY A 99 -10.12 10.65 -2.90
N PRO A 100 -9.03 9.94 -2.61
CA PRO A 100 -8.94 9.07 -1.45
C PRO A 100 -9.01 9.85 -0.13
N LYS A 101 -9.75 9.31 0.83
CA LYS A 101 -9.85 9.88 2.19
C LYS A 101 -8.72 9.41 3.09
N HIS A 102 -8.22 8.21 2.82
CA HIS A 102 -7.22 7.52 3.61
C HIS A 102 -6.04 7.10 2.73
N ILE A 103 -4.83 7.46 3.13
CA ILE A 103 -3.61 7.13 2.39
C ILE A 103 -2.63 6.48 3.35
N VAL A 104 -2.17 5.27 3.03
CA VAL A 104 -1.15 4.56 3.78
C VAL A 104 0.10 4.49 2.92
N VAL A 105 1.08 5.35 3.16
CA VAL A 105 2.35 5.26 2.45
C VAL A 105 3.20 4.18 3.09
N THR A 106 3.39 3.08 2.37
CA THR A 106 4.02 1.86 2.88
C THR A 106 5.53 1.83 2.62
N GLY A 107 6.26 1.07 3.44
CA GLY A 107 7.64 0.69 3.16
C GLY A 107 8.65 1.84 3.18
N ILE A 108 8.41 2.92 3.93
CA ILE A 108 9.33 4.05 4.01
C ILE A 108 10.54 3.66 4.84
N HIS A 109 11.73 3.72 4.26
CA HIS A 109 12.97 3.55 4.98
C HIS A 109 13.21 4.74 5.91
N PHE A 110 12.78 4.64 7.16
CA PHE A 110 12.90 5.73 8.13
C PHE A 110 14.36 5.92 8.59
N ASN A 111 15.07 4.82 8.76
CA ASN A 111 16.51 4.78 9.03
C ASN A 111 17.08 3.41 8.61
N GLN A 112 18.34 3.11 9.00
CA GLN A 112 19.00 1.86 8.62
C GLN A 112 18.36 0.60 9.22
N THR A 113 17.63 0.73 10.33
CA THR A 113 17.09 -0.39 11.13
C THR A 113 15.57 -0.42 11.19
N GLN A 114 14.87 0.58 10.64
CA GLN A 114 13.42 0.70 10.77
C GLN A 114 12.74 1.05 9.45
N ILE A 115 11.58 0.44 9.26
CA ILE A 115 10.60 0.73 8.21
C ILE A 115 9.40 1.43 8.85
N ALA A 116 8.95 2.50 8.24
CA ALA A 116 7.74 3.22 8.64
C ALA A 116 6.62 3.05 7.62
N ASN A 117 5.39 2.94 8.11
CA ASN A 117 4.17 3.08 7.33
C ASN A 117 3.48 4.36 7.79
N PHE A 118 3.34 5.32 6.91
CA PHE A 118 2.79 6.64 7.19
C PHE A 118 1.29 6.64 6.87
N ILE A 119 0.46 7.00 7.83
CA ILE A 119 -1.00 6.99 7.71
C ILE A 119 -1.50 8.43 7.70
N TYR A 120 -2.17 8.80 6.62
CA TYR A 120 -2.84 10.09 6.45
C TYR A 120 -4.34 9.88 6.35
N ASN A 121 -5.08 10.53 7.26
CA ASN A 121 -6.55 10.62 7.22
C ASN A 121 -6.93 12.06 6.91
N LYS A 122 -7.78 12.27 5.91
CA LYS A 122 -8.21 13.63 5.53
C LYS A 122 -8.94 14.31 6.68
N GLY A 123 -8.38 15.41 7.18
CA GLY A 123 -8.96 16.19 8.28
C GLY A 123 -8.50 15.76 9.68
N GLU A 124 -7.59 14.80 9.78
CA GLU A 124 -7.01 14.33 11.05
C GLU A 124 -5.48 14.54 11.09
N ASP A 125 -4.90 14.34 12.28
CA ASP A 125 -3.45 14.25 12.40
C ASP A 125 -2.95 12.94 11.79
N PHE A 126 -1.76 12.98 11.19
CA PHE A 126 -1.12 11.77 10.67
C PHE A 126 -0.64 10.84 11.79
N GLN A 127 -0.51 9.57 11.47
CA GLN A 127 0.01 8.54 12.36
C GLN A 127 1.12 7.76 11.67
N ILE A 128 2.01 7.17 12.45
CA ILE A 128 3.12 6.37 11.93
C ILE A 128 3.16 5.03 12.65
N VAL A 129 3.23 3.95 11.88
CA VAL A 129 3.52 2.60 12.38
C VAL A 129 4.93 2.25 11.98
N MET A 130 5.79 1.99 12.97
CA MET A 130 7.18 1.62 12.75
C MET A 130 7.41 0.16 13.11
N VAL A 131 8.21 -0.52 12.30
CA VAL A 131 8.66 -1.89 12.53
C VAL A 131 10.16 -1.98 12.26
N ASP A 132 10.82 -2.99 12.84
CA ASP A 132 12.21 -3.27 12.55
C ASP A 132 12.38 -3.72 11.10
N ARG A 133 13.43 -3.23 10.44
CA ARG A 133 13.84 -3.72 9.12
C ARG A 133 14.49 -5.09 9.29
N ILE A 134 13.86 -6.11 8.71
CA ILE A 134 14.32 -7.50 8.75
C ILE A 134 14.64 -7.94 7.35
N GLY A 135 15.83 -8.47 7.13
CA GLY A 135 16.25 -9.06 5.85
C GLY A 135 16.18 -8.10 4.67
N GLY A 136 15.97 -8.69 3.50
CA GLY A 136 15.83 -7.99 2.22
C GLY A 136 14.40 -7.92 1.73
N ASP A 137 14.22 -7.26 0.57
CA ASP A 137 12.91 -7.13 -0.06
C ASP A 137 12.39 -8.48 -0.55
N ARG A 138 11.07 -8.69 -0.43
CA ARG A 138 10.39 -9.88 -0.89
C ARG A 138 9.12 -9.51 -1.64
N SER A 139 8.90 -10.17 -2.77
CA SER A 139 7.66 -9.99 -3.54
C SER A 139 6.44 -10.42 -2.72
N GLY A 140 5.31 -9.73 -2.91
CA GLY A 140 4.05 -10.02 -2.24
C GLY A 140 3.86 -9.32 -0.89
N THR A 141 4.84 -8.57 -0.37
CA THR A 141 4.68 -7.82 0.88
C THR A 141 3.58 -6.76 0.77
N GLY A 142 3.53 -6.01 -0.33
CA GLY A 142 2.49 -5.01 -0.59
C GLY A 142 1.10 -5.63 -0.67
N ASP A 143 0.95 -6.70 -1.45
CA ASP A 143 -0.32 -7.42 -1.59
C ASP A 143 -0.87 -7.91 -0.24
N VAL A 144 -0.01 -8.49 0.60
CA VAL A 144 -0.39 -8.98 1.94
C VAL A 144 -0.76 -7.81 2.86
N ILE A 145 -0.01 -6.71 2.84
CA ILE A 145 -0.32 -5.50 3.62
C ILE A 145 -1.69 -4.96 3.21
N ALA A 146 -1.93 -4.75 1.93
CA ALA A 146 -3.19 -4.21 1.42
C ALA A 146 -4.39 -5.13 1.77
N ALA A 147 -4.22 -6.46 1.64
CA ALA A 147 -5.24 -7.43 1.97
C ALA A 147 -5.61 -7.44 3.46
N ILE A 148 -4.61 -7.39 4.36
CA ILE A 148 -4.85 -7.34 5.82
C ILE A 148 -5.51 -6.01 6.19
N ILE A 149 -5.05 -4.88 5.66
CA ILE A 149 -5.69 -3.58 5.90
C ILE A 149 -7.16 -3.63 5.47
N ALA A 150 -7.45 -4.16 4.28
CA ALA A 150 -8.82 -4.28 3.78
C ALA A 150 -9.70 -5.14 4.71
N GLY A 151 -9.19 -6.31 5.13
CA GLY A 151 -9.92 -7.23 6.01
C GLY A 151 -10.18 -6.64 7.39
N MET A 152 -9.17 -6.07 8.03
CA MET A 152 -9.28 -5.45 9.36
C MET A 152 -10.24 -4.24 9.34
N TYR A 153 -10.08 -3.35 8.35
CA TYR A 153 -10.93 -2.17 8.21
C TYR A 153 -12.39 -2.55 7.95
N LEU A 154 -12.64 -3.59 7.13
CA LEU A 154 -13.98 -4.14 6.89
C LEU A 154 -14.64 -4.67 8.18
N ASN A 155 -13.85 -5.24 9.08
CA ASN A 155 -14.31 -5.75 10.38
C ASN A 155 -14.42 -4.65 11.47
N GLY A 156 -14.27 -3.38 11.11
CA GLY A 156 -14.52 -2.24 12.00
C GLY A 156 -13.33 -1.77 12.83
N HIS A 157 -12.13 -2.30 12.57
CA HIS A 157 -10.90 -1.79 13.20
C HIS A 157 -10.52 -0.42 12.62
N SER A 158 -9.84 0.39 13.41
CA SER A 158 -9.27 1.65 12.93
C SER A 158 -8.20 1.40 11.85
N LEU A 159 -7.94 2.40 11.02
CA LEU A 159 -6.88 2.27 10.01
C LEU A 159 -5.51 2.06 10.66
N TYR A 160 -5.24 2.70 11.81
CA TYR A 160 -4.00 2.50 12.57
C TYR A 160 -3.83 1.04 13.02
N GLU A 161 -4.85 0.44 13.63
CA GLU A 161 -4.81 -0.97 14.05
C GLU A 161 -4.64 -1.90 12.85
N SER A 162 -5.32 -1.61 11.74
CA SER A 162 -5.21 -2.38 10.50
C SER A 162 -3.79 -2.35 9.92
N VAL A 163 -3.17 -1.17 9.85
CA VAL A 163 -1.79 -1.01 9.37
C VAL A 163 -0.79 -1.64 10.33
N LYS A 164 -1.01 -1.48 11.65
CA LYS A 164 -0.14 -2.10 12.66
C LYS A 164 -0.17 -3.63 12.55
N LYS A 165 -1.36 -4.24 12.48
CA LYS A 165 -1.51 -5.69 12.31
C LYS A 165 -0.83 -6.17 11.03
N ALA A 166 -1.02 -5.46 9.91
CA ALA A 166 -0.40 -5.79 8.63
C ALA A 166 1.14 -5.73 8.70
N ALA A 167 1.69 -4.66 9.27
CA ALA A 167 3.14 -4.48 9.41
C ALA A 167 3.78 -5.53 10.33
N ASP A 168 3.16 -5.82 11.48
CA ASP A 168 3.62 -6.85 12.44
C ASP A 168 3.59 -8.25 11.78
N TYR A 169 2.50 -8.55 11.05
CA TYR A 169 2.33 -9.81 10.34
C TYR A 169 3.39 -10.02 9.26
N VAL A 170 3.59 -9.03 8.39
CA VAL A 170 4.60 -9.09 7.34
C VAL A 170 6.00 -9.21 7.94
N SER A 171 6.32 -8.46 8.99
CA SER A 171 7.60 -8.57 9.70
C SER A 171 7.83 -9.99 10.24
N LYS A 172 6.79 -10.63 10.80
CA LYS A 172 6.85 -12.03 11.25
C LYS A 172 7.14 -12.99 10.10
N CYS A 173 6.47 -12.81 8.96
CA CYS A 173 6.68 -13.63 7.77
C CYS A 173 8.09 -13.46 7.18
N ILE A 174 8.62 -12.22 7.12
CA ILE A 174 9.98 -11.96 6.65
C ILE A 174 10.99 -12.63 7.57
N ARG A 175 10.84 -12.48 8.90
CA ARG A 175 11.70 -13.14 9.89
C ARG A 175 11.75 -14.65 9.68
N TYR A 176 10.61 -15.28 9.50
CA TYR A 176 10.53 -16.72 9.19
C TYR A 176 11.31 -17.08 7.92
N CYS A 177 11.15 -16.25 6.86
CA CYS A 177 11.88 -16.49 5.61
C CYS A 177 13.40 -16.39 5.81
N GLU A 178 13.88 -15.42 6.57
CA GLU A 178 15.33 -15.25 6.85
C GLU A 178 15.87 -16.41 7.72
N GLU A 179 15.18 -16.78 8.79
CA GLU A 179 15.57 -17.86 9.69
C GLU A 179 15.58 -19.24 9.03
N ASN A 180 14.80 -19.43 7.97
CA ASN A 180 14.71 -20.69 7.22
C ASN A 180 15.41 -20.60 5.85
N GLU A 181 16.23 -19.56 5.61
CA GLU A 181 16.99 -19.36 4.39
C GLU A 181 16.16 -19.50 3.11
N VAL A 182 14.86 -19.06 3.17
CA VAL A 182 13.95 -19.12 2.02
C VAL A 182 14.45 -18.16 0.94
N PRO A 183 14.67 -18.64 -0.30
CA PRO A 183 15.10 -17.77 -1.38
C PRO A 183 14.16 -16.59 -1.62
N SER A 184 14.69 -15.37 -1.80
CA SER A 184 13.90 -14.14 -1.95
C SER A 184 12.92 -14.18 -3.14
N TYR A 185 13.28 -14.91 -4.22
CA TYR A 185 12.44 -15.06 -5.41
C TYR A 185 11.20 -15.94 -5.20
N TRP A 186 11.07 -16.64 -4.05
CA TRP A 186 9.84 -17.34 -3.67
C TRP A 186 8.81 -16.40 -3.06
N GLY A 187 9.20 -15.16 -2.78
CA GLY A 187 8.34 -14.16 -2.15
C GLY A 187 8.16 -14.36 -0.65
N LEU A 188 7.06 -13.86 -0.13
CA LEU A 188 6.72 -13.88 1.29
C LEU A 188 5.99 -15.17 1.67
N CYS A 189 6.48 -15.92 2.66
CA CYS A 189 5.83 -17.14 3.18
C CYS A 189 4.68 -16.78 4.16
N PHE A 190 3.65 -16.11 3.65
CA PHE A 190 2.55 -15.60 4.49
C PHE A 190 1.60 -16.72 4.97
N GLU A 191 1.48 -17.81 4.24
CA GLU A 191 0.56 -18.92 4.55
C GLU A 191 0.88 -19.60 5.89
N MET A 192 2.14 -19.51 6.34
CA MET A 192 2.59 -20.16 7.57
C MET A 192 1.91 -19.60 8.82
N PHE A 193 1.40 -18.37 8.76
CA PHE A 193 0.86 -17.64 9.90
C PHE A 193 -0.60 -17.20 9.71
N MET A 194 -1.31 -17.73 8.70
CA MET A 194 -2.70 -17.30 8.42
C MET A 194 -3.65 -17.42 9.62
N LYS A 195 -3.38 -18.36 10.54
CA LYS A 195 -4.16 -18.49 11.77
C LYS A 195 -4.11 -17.23 12.64
N ASP A 196 -3.01 -16.51 12.66
CA ASP A 196 -2.86 -15.28 13.44
C ASP A 196 -3.82 -14.16 12.99
N LEU A 197 -4.38 -14.29 11.79
CA LEU A 197 -5.35 -13.34 11.25
C LEU A 197 -6.80 -13.66 11.63
N THR A 198 -7.05 -14.87 12.16
CA THR A 198 -8.40 -15.37 12.49
C THR A 198 -8.67 -15.46 13.99
N GLU A 199 -7.65 -15.45 14.84
CA GLU A 199 -7.77 -15.66 16.28
C GLU A 199 -8.15 -14.41 17.07
N GLU A 200 -8.24 -13.23 16.43
CA GLU A 200 -8.61 -11.95 17.05
C GLU A 200 -9.87 -11.31 16.42
N ALA A 201 -10.70 -12.11 15.75
CA ALA A 201 -11.95 -11.65 15.14
C ALA A 201 -13.15 -11.80 16.09
#